data_9c9500e2edba6a76b4da18fb6af3f920
#
_entry.id   9c9500e2edba6a76b4da18fb6af3f920
#
_cell.length_a   1.000
_cell.length_b   1.000
_cell.length_c   1.000
_cell.angle_alpha   90.00
_cell.angle_beta   90.00
_cell.angle_gamma   90.00
#
_symmetry.space_group_name_H-M   'P 1'
#
loop_
_entity.id
_entity.type
_entity.pdbx_description
1 polymer ?
#
loop_
_entity_poly.entity_id
_entity_poly.type
_entity_poly.pdbx_seq_one_letter_code
_entity_poly.pdbx_strand_id
1 'polypeptide(L)'
;GDMEWFHLLVADWQIVADMTFADLVLWVPNQAGEFIAVAHARPSSAATIFYRDISGEAPRKPWDAQIKKSFATGAQTTLTGADSFDGVQVRFAAIPVRRPQSAKSQEVAPQAIAVVTVHNNVSESREPSKLQINYRDCGNALLSMIADGSYPERDNHTGPKRGAPRVNDGLIKLD
;
A
#
# COMPACT_ATOMS: atom_id res chain seq x y z
N GLY A 1 -10.24 15.90 -5.71
CA GLY A 1 -10.90 14.68 -6.22
C GLY A 1 -10.06 13.43 -5.95
N ASP A 2 -10.54 12.24 -6.36
CA ASP A 2 -9.84 10.97 -6.12
C ASP A 2 -8.45 10.94 -6.77
N MET A 3 -8.33 11.49 -7.98
CA MET A 3 -7.03 11.57 -8.67
C MET A 3 -6.00 12.39 -7.89
N GLU A 4 -6.40 13.49 -7.31
CA GLU A 4 -5.52 14.31 -6.47
C GLU A 4 -5.07 13.54 -5.23
N TRP A 5 -5.99 12.80 -4.59
CA TRP A 5 -5.67 11.93 -3.47
C TRP A 5 -4.70 10.82 -3.83
N PHE A 6 -4.87 10.18 -4.99
CA PHE A 6 -3.93 9.17 -5.49
C PHE A 6 -2.55 9.75 -5.78
N HIS A 7 -2.48 10.98 -6.33
CA HIS A 7 -1.19 11.64 -6.52
C HIS A 7 -0.45 11.91 -5.21
N LEU A 8 -1.16 12.35 -4.18
CA LEU A 8 -0.58 12.55 -2.85
C LEU A 8 -0.11 11.22 -2.24
N LEU A 9 -0.93 10.18 -2.32
CA LEU A 9 -0.59 8.85 -1.83
C LEU A 9 0.67 8.29 -2.52
N VAL A 10 0.72 8.37 -3.84
CA VAL A 10 1.84 7.82 -4.64
C VAL A 10 3.13 8.63 -4.47
N ALA A 11 3.02 9.94 -4.17
CA ALA A 11 4.20 10.78 -3.97
C ALA A 11 5.10 10.31 -2.81
N ASP A 12 4.49 9.75 -1.76
CA ASP A 12 5.20 9.38 -0.54
C ASP A 12 5.25 7.85 -0.29
N TRP A 13 4.61 7.04 -1.14
CA TRP A 13 4.48 5.62 -0.83
C TRP A 13 5.76 4.78 -1.04
N GLN A 14 6.82 5.34 -1.65
CA GLN A 14 8.11 4.67 -1.70
C GLN A 14 8.64 4.34 -0.30
N ILE A 15 8.44 5.24 0.68
CA ILE A 15 8.81 4.98 2.06
C ILE A 15 8.01 3.81 2.65
N VAL A 16 6.73 3.69 2.30
CA VAL A 16 5.89 2.58 2.76
C VAL A 16 6.37 1.26 2.16
N ALA A 17 6.73 1.23 0.87
CA ALA A 17 7.32 0.05 0.23
C ALA A 17 8.62 -0.38 0.91
N ASP A 18 9.52 0.57 1.19
CA ASP A 18 10.80 0.30 1.81
C ASP A 18 10.66 -0.20 3.26
N MET A 19 9.75 0.39 4.03
CA MET A 19 9.49 -0.01 5.42
C MET A 19 8.79 -1.37 5.53
N THR A 20 7.90 -1.69 4.59
CA THR A 20 7.19 -2.98 4.57
C THR A 20 7.99 -4.07 3.89
N PHE A 21 9.14 -3.74 3.28
CA PHE A 21 9.96 -4.66 2.49
C PHE A 21 9.14 -5.36 1.40
N ALA A 22 8.28 -4.61 0.71
CA ALA A 22 7.27 -5.15 -0.18
C ALA A 22 7.08 -4.28 -1.42
N ASP A 23 6.73 -4.92 -2.54
CA ASP A 23 6.13 -4.22 -3.66
C ASP A 23 4.74 -3.73 -3.28
N LEU A 24 4.42 -2.49 -3.62
CA LEU A 24 3.09 -1.90 -3.47
C LEU A 24 2.49 -1.64 -4.84
N VAL A 25 1.24 -2.04 -5.03
CA VAL A 25 0.50 -1.75 -6.27
C VAL A 25 -0.83 -1.10 -5.92
N LEU A 26 -1.13 0.03 -6.56
CA LEU A 26 -2.41 0.70 -6.45
C LEU A 26 -3.36 0.23 -7.55
N TRP A 27 -4.48 -0.32 -7.14
CA TRP A 27 -5.54 -0.83 -7.99
C TRP A 27 -6.77 0.08 -7.92
N VAL A 28 -7.23 0.53 -9.08
CA VAL A 28 -8.41 1.39 -9.19
C VAL A 28 -9.45 0.68 -10.05
N PRO A 29 -10.74 0.65 -9.64
CA PRO A 29 -11.79 0.07 -10.46
C PRO A 29 -12.06 0.97 -11.69
N ASN A 30 -12.18 0.37 -12.86
CA ASN A 30 -12.66 1.02 -14.07
C ASN A 30 -14.20 1.11 -14.07
N GLN A 31 -14.78 1.67 -15.13
CA GLN A 31 -16.24 1.81 -15.28
C GLN A 31 -16.99 0.47 -15.31
N ALA A 32 -16.32 -0.62 -15.70
CA ALA A 32 -16.88 -1.97 -15.70
C ALA A 32 -16.73 -2.68 -14.35
N GLY A 33 -16.11 -2.05 -13.34
CA GLY A 33 -15.82 -2.63 -12.04
C GLY A 33 -14.61 -3.58 -12.02
N GLU A 34 -13.81 -3.58 -13.08
CA GLU A 34 -12.56 -4.34 -13.14
C GLU A 34 -11.41 -3.48 -12.60
N PHE A 35 -10.50 -4.10 -11.86
CA PHE A 35 -9.35 -3.40 -11.28
C PHE A 35 -8.19 -3.35 -12.27
N ILE A 36 -7.54 -2.18 -12.32
CA ILE A 36 -6.34 -1.92 -13.13
C ILE A 36 -5.27 -1.31 -12.23
N ALA A 37 -4.03 -1.77 -12.38
CA ALA A 37 -2.88 -1.18 -11.71
C ALA A 37 -2.62 0.23 -12.27
N VAL A 38 -2.60 1.24 -11.41
CA VAL A 38 -2.34 2.63 -11.81
C VAL A 38 -1.02 3.16 -11.29
N ALA A 39 -0.43 2.50 -10.31
CA ALA A 39 0.90 2.82 -9.81
C ALA A 39 1.54 1.60 -9.13
N HIS A 40 2.87 1.52 -9.18
CA HIS A 40 3.67 0.46 -8.62
C HIS A 40 4.91 1.05 -7.96
N ALA A 41 5.15 0.72 -6.67
CA ALA A 41 6.39 1.04 -5.98
C ALA A 41 7.13 -0.25 -5.65
N ARG A 42 8.41 -0.29 -6.00
CA ARG A 42 9.32 -1.39 -5.67
C ARG A 42 10.12 -1.08 -4.43
N PRO A 43 10.31 -2.03 -3.51
CA PRO A 43 11.15 -1.79 -2.35
C PRO A 43 12.61 -1.66 -2.80
N SER A 44 13.34 -0.68 -2.27
CA SER A 44 14.80 -0.62 -2.37
C SER A 44 15.50 -1.37 -1.24
N SER A 45 14.74 -1.74 -0.21
CA SER A 45 15.18 -2.45 1.01
C SER A 45 15.08 -3.97 0.92
N ALA A 46 14.42 -4.51 -0.12
CA ALA A 46 14.20 -5.94 -0.33
C ALA A 46 14.11 -6.29 -1.82
N ALA A 47 14.15 -7.59 -2.15
CA ALA A 47 13.96 -8.04 -3.51
C ALA A 47 12.51 -7.83 -3.97
N THR A 48 12.34 -7.18 -5.12
CA THR A 48 11.04 -7.05 -5.79
C THR A 48 10.58 -8.40 -6.33
N ILE A 49 9.26 -8.58 -6.39
CA ILE A 49 8.67 -9.74 -7.07
C ILE A 49 8.32 -9.44 -8.53
N PHE A 50 8.28 -8.17 -8.92
CA PHE A 50 7.94 -7.74 -10.27
C PHE A 50 9.18 -7.28 -11.03
N TYR A 51 9.55 -7.99 -12.07
CA TYR A 51 10.70 -7.64 -12.93
C TYR A 51 10.41 -6.49 -13.89
N ARG A 52 9.11 -6.20 -14.14
CA ARG A 52 8.65 -5.12 -15.00
C ARG A 52 7.60 -4.26 -14.32
N ASP A 53 7.37 -3.07 -14.85
CA ASP A 53 6.22 -2.25 -14.45
C ASP A 53 4.92 -2.94 -14.89
N ILE A 54 3.97 -3.00 -13.97
CA ILE A 54 2.66 -3.63 -14.19
C ILE A 54 1.53 -2.60 -14.31
N SER A 55 1.87 -1.31 -14.40
CA SER A 55 0.87 -0.26 -14.62
C SER A 55 0.07 -0.53 -15.88
N GLY A 56 -1.25 -0.42 -15.77
CA GLY A 56 -2.19 -0.75 -16.84
C GLY A 56 -2.62 -2.23 -16.90
N GLU A 57 -2.02 -3.10 -16.12
CA GLU A 57 -2.37 -4.53 -16.10
C GLU A 57 -3.52 -4.82 -15.13
N ALA A 58 -4.28 -5.89 -15.41
CA ALA A 58 -5.27 -6.44 -14.51
C ALA A 58 -4.60 -7.36 -13.45
N PRO A 59 -5.18 -7.49 -12.24
CA PRO A 59 -4.66 -8.39 -11.24
C PRO A 59 -4.85 -9.86 -11.66
N ARG A 60 -3.92 -10.73 -11.30
CA ARG A 60 -4.08 -12.18 -11.48
C ARG A 60 -5.20 -12.71 -10.58
N LYS A 61 -5.83 -13.81 -11.00
CA LYS A 61 -7.05 -14.35 -10.37
C LYS A 61 -7.02 -14.48 -8.84
N PRO A 62 -6.00 -15.07 -8.20
CA PRO A 62 -5.97 -15.19 -6.74
C PRO A 62 -5.98 -13.83 -6.04
N TRP A 63 -5.29 -12.82 -6.61
CA TRP A 63 -5.21 -11.48 -6.06
C TRP A 63 -6.48 -10.67 -6.34
N ASP A 64 -7.05 -10.79 -7.54
CA ASP A 64 -8.30 -10.12 -7.94
C ASP A 64 -9.44 -10.38 -6.95
N ALA A 65 -9.62 -11.62 -6.54
CA ALA A 65 -10.64 -11.99 -5.56
C ALA A 65 -10.46 -11.27 -4.22
N GLN A 66 -9.21 -11.14 -3.73
CA GLN A 66 -8.91 -10.44 -2.48
C GLN A 66 -9.04 -8.92 -2.62
N ILE A 67 -8.64 -8.37 -3.77
CA ILE A 67 -8.80 -6.94 -4.09
C ILE A 67 -10.28 -6.57 -4.08
N LYS A 68 -11.13 -7.32 -4.80
CA LYS A 68 -12.58 -7.11 -4.83
C LYS A 68 -13.21 -7.23 -3.45
N LYS A 69 -12.81 -8.23 -2.68
CA LYS A 69 -13.29 -8.42 -1.31
C LYS A 69 -12.89 -7.25 -0.41
N SER A 70 -11.62 -6.83 -0.43
CA SER A 70 -11.14 -5.69 0.35
C SER A 70 -11.88 -4.40 -0.01
N PHE A 71 -12.07 -4.14 -1.29
CA PHE A 71 -12.81 -2.98 -1.78
C PHE A 71 -14.26 -2.97 -1.31
N ALA A 72 -14.96 -4.10 -1.44
CA ALA A 72 -16.37 -4.22 -1.08
C ALA A 72 -16.61 -4.16 0.44
N THR A 73 -15.74 -4.81 1.23
CA THR A 73 -15.91 -4.86 2.69
C THR A 73 -15.27 -3.67 3.40
N GLY A 74 -14.36 -2.96 2.73
CA GLY A 74 -13.56 -1.93 3.37
C GLY A 74 -12.62 -2.46 4.46
N ALA A 75 -12.28 -3.74 4.42
CA ALA A 75 -11.37 -4.40 5.37
C ALA A 75 -10.15 -4.95 4.64
N GLN A 76 -9.03 -5.05 5.36
CA GLN A 76 -7.85 -5.74 4.85
C GLN A 76 -8.18 -7.22 4.60
N THR A 77 -7.69 -7.76 3.47
CA THR A 77 -7.78 -9.17 3.14
C THR A 77 -6.40 -9.74 2.82
N THR A 78 -6.22 -11.04 3.03
CA THR A 78 -4.96 -11.74 2.77
C THR A 78 -5.24 -13.07 2.09
N LEU A 79 -4.26 -13.60 1.37
CA LEU A 79 -4.25 -15.00 0.98
C LEU A 79 -3.77 -15.86 2.15
N THR A 80 -4.35 -17.05 2.27
CA THR A 80 -3.88 -18.03 3.25
C THR A 80 -2.56 -18.63 2.77
N GLY A 81 -1.50 -18.40 3.53
CA GLY A 81 -0.15 -18.88 3.17
C GLY A 81 0.55 -17.98 2.13
N ALA A 82 1.63 -18.49 1.57
CA ALA A 82 2.36 -17.85 0.49
C ALA A 82 1.85 -18.36 -0.87
N ASP A 83 1.70 -17.43 -1.82
CA ASP A 83 1.38 -17.73 -3.21
C ASP A 83 2.67 -17.87 -4.03
N SER A 84 2.67 -18.68 -5.08
CA SER A 84 3.80 -18.77 -6.00
C SER A 84 3.59 -17.86 -7.20
N PHE A 85 4.54 -16.95 -7.41
CA PHE A 85 4.56 -16.02 -8.53
C PHE A 85 5.95 -16.04 -9.18
N ASP A 86 6.04 -16.50 -10.44
CA ASP A 86 7.29 -16.60 -11.21
C ASP A 86 8.43 -17.30 -10.43
N GLY A 87 8.08 -18.37 -9.69
CA GLY A 87 9.04 -19.12 -8.87
C GLY A 87 9.38 -18.47 -7.52
N VAL A 88 8.81 -17.32 -7.22
CA VAL A 88 8.99 -16.59 -5.95
C VAL A 88 7.82 -16.89 -5.02
N GLN A 89 8.08 -17.14 -3.74
CA GLN A 89 7.03 -17.25 -2.72
C GLN A 89 6.64 -15.84 -2.25
N VAL A 90 5.36 -15.53 -2.37
CA VAL A 90 4.82 -14.18 -2.11
C VAL A 90 3.78 -14.23 -1.00
N ARG A 91 3.95 -13.43 0.04
CA ARG A 91 2.88 -13.12 0.98
C ARG A 91 2.12 -11.90 0.47
N PHE A 92 0.80 -12.04 0.40
CA PHE A 92 -0.09 -11.05 -0.19
C PHE A 92 -1.08 -10.48 0.84
N ALA A 93 -1.25 -9.17 0.81
CA ALA A 93 -2.33 -8.48 1.50
C ALA A 93 -2.95 -7.43 0.59
N ALA A 94 -4.27 -7.25 0.66
CA ALA A 94 -5.00 -6.18 0.00
C ALA A 94 -5.60 -5.25 1.07
N ILE A 95 -5.35 -3.95 0.92
CA ILE A 95 -5.67 -2.90 1.90
C ILE A 95 -6.55 -1.87 1.21
N PRO A 96 -7.76 -1.58 1.73
CA PRO A 96 -8.62 -0.59 1.12
C PRO A 96 -8.01 0.81 1.26
N VAL A 97 -8.14 1.63 0.23
CA VAL A 97 -7.74 3.05 0.25
C VAL A 97 -8.98 3.90 0.48
N ARG A 98 -8.95 4.76 1.48
CA ARG A 98 -10.02 5.70 1.80
C ARG A 98 -9.53 7.13 1.78
N ARG A 99 -10.46 8.06 1.55
CA ARG A 99 -10.22 9.48 1.74
C ARG A 99 -10.51 9.88 3.20
N PRO A 100 -9.88 10.93 3.70
CA PRO A 100 -10.24 11.50 4.99
C PRO A 100 -11.73 11.86 5.01
N GLN A 101 -12.40 11.49 6.09
CA GLN A 101 -13.76 11.98 6.32
C GLN A 101 -13.73 13.48 6.59
N SER A 102 -14.64 14.23 5.96
CA SER A 102 -14.94 15.57 6.42
C SER A 102 -15.75 15.45 7.70
N ALA A 103 -15.52 16.39 8.64
CA ALA A 103 -16.18 16.40 9.94
C ALA A 103 -17.74 16.40 9.89
N LYS A 104 -18.31 16.60 8.69
CA LYS A 104 -19.76 16.62 8.44
C LYS A 104 -20.34 15.27 7.99
N SER A 105 -19.53 14.23 7.80
CA SER A 105 -19.95 12.95 7.20
C SER A 105 -19.77 11.76 8.15
N GLN A 106 -19.99 11.92 9.44
CA GLN A 106 -19.70 10.89 10.45
C GLN A 106 -20.70 9.70 10.48
N GLU A 107 -21.78 9.72 9.71
CA GLU A 107 -22.84 8.68 9.81
C GLU A 107 -22.64 7.44 8.94
N VAL A 108 -21.75 7.48 7.95
CA VAL A 108 -21.52 6.33 7.06
C VAL A 108 -20.02 6.04 6.99
N ALA A 109 -19.64 4.77 7.20
CA ALA A 109 -18.24 4.35 7.03
C ALA A 109 -17.75 4.73 5.62
N PRO A 110 -16.56 5.38 5.50
CA PRO A 110 -16.09 5.85 4.22
C PRO A 110 -15.87 4.67 3.28
N GLN A 111 -16.48 4.74 2.10
CA GLN A 111 -16.31 3.73 1.06
C GLN A 111 -14.86 3.75 0.55
N ALA A 112 -14.31 2.57 0.30
CA ALA A 112 -13.03 2.45 -0.38
C ALA A 112 -13.12 3.03 -1.80
N ILE A 113 -12.07 3.74 -2.22
CA ILE A 113 -11.97 4.34 -3.57
C ILE A 113 -10.95 3.59 -4.45
N ALA A 114 -10.09 2.81 -3.83
CA ALA A 114 -9.07 1.98 -4.46
C ALA A 114 -8.62 0.89 -3.49
N VAL A 115 -7.68 0.06 -3.92
CA VAL A 115 -7.01 -0.94 -3.08
C VAL A 115 -5.51 -0.86 -3.30
N VAL A 116 -4.72 -0.84 -2.23
CA VAL A 116 -3.28 -1.07 -2.28
C VAL A 116 -3.02 -2.53 -1.96
N THR A 117 -2.25 -3.20 -2.80
CA THR A 117 -1.74 -4.54 -2.48
C THR A 117 -0.29 -4.49 -2.05
N VAL A 118 0.04 -5.32 -1.09
CA VAL A 118 1.37 -5.47 -0.50
C VAL A 118 1.87 -6.87 -0.83
N HIS A 119 3.01 -6.95 -1.52
CA HIS A 119 3.59 -8.19 -1.99
C HIS A 119 4.99 -8.39 -1.39
N ASN A 120 5.09 -9.20 -0.33
CA ASN A 120 6.37 -9.52 0.26
C ASN A 120 6.99 -10.77 -0.39
N ASN A 121 8.24 -10.65 -0.85
CA ASN A 121 9.04 -11.81 -1.22
C ASN A 121 9.44 -12.56 0.06
N VAL A 122 8.99 -13.78 0.21
CA VAL A 122 9.29 -14.64 1.38
C VAL A 122 10.08 -15.89 1.00
N SER A 123 10.71 -15.90 -0.19
CA SER A 123 11.51 -17.01 -0.67
C SER A 123 12.76 -17.23 0.18
N GLU A 124 13.31 -16.18 0.78
CA GLU A 124 14.46 -16.28 1.67
C GLU A 124 13.99 -16.19 3.12
N SER A 125 14.05 -17.30 3.82
CA SER A 125 13.73 -17.40 5.25
C SER A 125 14.93 -16.97 6.10
N ARG A 126 15.05 -15.66 6.34
CA ARG A 126 16.01 -15.12 7.31
C ARG A 126 15.26 -14.51 8.47
N GLU A 127 15.71 -14.76 9.69
CA GLU A 127 15.15 -14.07 10.86
C GLU A 127 15.38 -12.55 10.74
N PRO A 128 14.32 -11.73 10.87
CA PRO A 128 14.45 -10.28 10.74
C PRO A 128 15.23 -9.72 11.94
N SER A 129 16.11 -8.76 11.69
CA SER A 129 16.76 -8.00 12.74
C SER A 129 15.75 -7.13 13.51
N LYS A 130 16.12 -6.67 14.72
CA LYS A 130 15.27 -5.74 15.50
C LYS A 130 14.93 -4.48 14.72
N LEU A 131 15.87 -3.96 13.93
CA LEU A 131 15.66 -2.79 13.08
C LEU A 131 14.61 -3.08 11.99
N GLN A 132 14.68 -4.23 11.34
CA GLN A 132 13.70 -4.66 10.33
C GLN A 132 12.31 -4.83 10.92
N ILE A 133 12.21 -5.33 12.17
CA ILE A 133 10.94 -5.44 12.88
C ILE A 133 10.35 -4.05 13.11
N ASN A 134 11.14 -3.10 13.62
CA ASN A 134 10.69 -1.73 13.86
C ASN A 134 10.24 -1.03 12.56
N TYR A 135 10.99 -1.19 11.47
CA TYR A 135 10.58 -0.65 10.16
C TYR A 135 9.27 -1.24 9.69
N ARG A 136 9.10 -2.54 9.82
CA ARG A 136 7.85 -3.23 9.45
C ARG A 136 6.67 -2.75 10.28
N ASP A 137 6.85 -2.53 11.58
CA ASP A 137 5.80 -2.01 12.46
C ASP A 137 5.38 -0.59 12.02
N CYS A 138 6.34 0.28 11.69
CA CYS A 138 6.04 1.60 11.16
C CYS A 138 5.35 1.54 9.79
N GLY A 139 5.81 0.68 8.89
CA GLY A 139 5.18 0.46 7.59
C GLY A 139 3.74 -0.04 7.72
N ASN A 140 3.49 -0.98 8.63
CA ASN A 140 2.14 -1.47 8.92
C ASN A 140 1.24 -0.38 9.51
N ALA A 141 1.78 0.51 10.35
CA ALA A 141 1.03 1.66 10.85
C ALA A 141 0.63 2.61 9.70
N LEU A 142 1.52 2.90 8.75
CA LEU A 142 1.21 3.70 7.57
C LEU A 142 0.15 3.02 6.68
N LEU A 143 0.22 1.71 6.50
CA LEU A 143 -0.81 0.96 5.76
C LEU A 143 -2.18 1.03 6.46
N SER A 144 -2.21 0.99 7.79
CA SER A 144 -3.46 1.20 8.56
C SER A 144 -4.01 2.60 8.37
N MET A 145 -3.15 3.62 8.34
CA MET A 145 -3.55 5.01 8.07
C MET A 145 -4.06 5.21 6.63
N ILE A 146 -3.55 4.47 5.65
CA ILE A 146 -4.11 4.43 4.28
C ILE A 146 -5.52 3.84 4.31
N ALA A 147 -5.70 2.77 5.08
CA ALA A 147 -7.00 2.08 5.18
C ALA A 147 -8.08 2.92 5.88
N ASP A 148 -7.72 3.77 6.82
CA ASP A 148 -8.66 4.66 7.51
C ASP A 148 -8.78 6.04 6.86
N GLY A 149 -7.91 6.37 5.89
CA GLY A 149 -7.91 7.64 5.16
C GLY A 149 -7.16 8.77 5.86
N SER A 150 -6.37 8.49 6.89
CA SER A 150 -5.55 9.49 7.59
C SER A 150 -4.18 9.72 6.93
N TYR A 151 -3.75 8.86 6.01
CA TYR A 151 -2.55 9.02 5.22
C TYR A 151 -2.87 8.98 3.71
N PRO A 152 -2.26 9.83 2.87
CA PRO A 152 -1.31 10.90 3.20
C PRO A 152 -1.98 12.08 3.91
N GLU A 153 -1.21 12.78 4.75
CA GLU A 153 -1.72 13.99 5.40
C GLU A 153 -1.94 15.09 4.35
N ARG A 154 -3.10 15.74 4.37
CA ARG A 154 -3.32 16.92 3.54
C ARG A 154 -2.46 18.06 4.06
N ASP A 155 -1.53 18.47 3.23
CA ASP A 155 -0.59 19.56 3.54
C ASP A 155 -1.34 20.87 3.82
N ASN A 156 -1.64 21.12 5.09
CA ASN A 156 -2.04 22.42 5.59
C ASN A 156 -0.82 23.24 6.07
N HIS A 157 0.38 22.72 5.85
CA HIS A 157 1.61 23.36 6.29
C HIS A 157 2.09 24.38 5.26
N THR A 158 2.05 25.65 5.65
CA THR A 158 2.69 26.80 4.95
C THR A 158 4.23 26.80 5.08
N GLY A 159 4.83 25.69 5.56
CA GLY A 159 6.27 25.55 5.71
C GLY A 159 6.98 25.21 4.38
N PRO A 160 8.30 25.36 4.31
CA PRO A 160 9.05 24.96 3.13
C PRO A 160 8.88 23.47 2.87
N LYS A 161 8.56 23.09 1.61
CA LYS A 161 8.43 21.70 1.19
C LYS A 161 9.75 20.97 1.47
N ARG A 162 9.73 20.02 2.40
CA ARG A 162 10.84 19.09 2.59
C ARG A 162 10.89 18.12 1.41
N GLY A 163 12.09 17.74 0.99
CA GLY A 163 12.23 16.68 -0.02
C GLY A 163 11.58 15.38 0.45
N ALA A 164 11.17 14.52 -0.49
CA ALA A 164 10.63 13.20 -0.16
C ALA A 164 11.62 12.42 0.73
N PRO A 165 11.14 11.71 1.77
CA PRO A 165 11.99 10.89 2.63
C PRO A 165 12.77 9.86 1.81
N ARG A 166 14.01 9.62 2.17
CA ARG A 166 14.90 8.65 1.53
C ARG A 166 15.17 7.48 2.45
N VAL A 167 15.56 6.34 1.88
CA VAL A 167 15.84 5.08 2.59
C VAL A 167 16.81 5.23 3.76
N ASN A 168 17.73 6.20 3.69
CA ASN A 168 18.74 6.45 4.72
C ASN A 168 18.34 7.58 5.68
N ASP A 169 17.15 8.13 5.56
CA ASP A 169 16.66 9.14 6.50
C ASP A 169 16.28 8.46 7.82
N GLY A 170 16.53 9.16 8.94
CA GLY A 170 16.17 8.65 10.25
C GLY A 170 14.67 8.58 10.44
N LEU A 171 14.20 7.51 11.07
CA LEU A 171 12.80 7.34 11.46
C LEU A 171 12.67 7.46 12.97
N ILE A 172 11.74 8.32 13.43
CA ILE A 172 11.38 8.46 14.83
C ILE A 172 9.91 8.08 14.97
N LYS A 173 9.64 7.03 15.75
CA LYS A 173 8.30 6.69 16.20
C LYS A 173 8.02 7.48 17.48
N LEU A 174 6.94 8.26 17.48
CA LEU A 174 6.41 8.92 18.68
C LEU A 174 5.25 8.09 19.22
N ASP A 175 5.27 7.80 20.51
CA ASP A 175 4.19 7.10 21.25
C ASP A 175 3.09 8.08 21.63
#